data_2fc80ba8a3c42eb84463b7d7fbf8bf7f
#
_entry.id   2fc80ba8a3c42eb84463b7d7fbf8bf7f
#
_cell.length_a   1.000
_cell.length_b   1.000
_cell.length_c   1.000
_cell.angle_alpha   90.00
_cell.angle_beta   90.00
_cell.angle_gamma   90.00
#
_symmetry.space_group_name_H-M   'P 1'
#
loop_
_entity.id
_entity.type
_entity.pdbx_description
1 polymer ?
#
loop_
_entity_poly.entity_id
_entity_poly.type
_entity_poly.pdbx_seq_one_letter_code
_entity_poly.pdbx_strand_id
1 'polypeptide(L)'
;MSAVIKQQQAPQTLVSLRNLNKHYGDFTAVDNISLDIQDGEFLTFLGSSGSGKSTTLSMLAGFETPSSGEILVEGKSLVNVPPHKRDIGMVFQRYSLFPHLNVRDNIAFPLGIRKLSADEQKRKVDAMLKLVQLEAFAHRRPSQMSGGQQQRVAIARALVYEPRILLMDEPLGALDKK
;
A
#
# COMPACT_ATOMS: atom_id res chain seq x y z
N MET A 1 13.16 -42.21 14.49
CA MET A 1 12.84 -40.76 14.50
C MET A 1 13.22 -40.17 13.15
N SER A 2 12.26 -40.02 12.24
CA SER A 2 12.52 -39.45 10.90
C SER A 2 12.43 -37.93 11.01
N ALA A 3 13.54 -37.25 10.82
CA ALA A 3 13.57 -35.79 10.75
C ALA A 3 12.90 -35.35 9.43
N VAL A 4 11.76 -34.69 9.52
CA VAL A 4 11.13 -34.03 8.39
C VAL A 4 11.93 -32.76 8.12
N ILE A 5 12.81 -32.80 7.13
CA ILE A 5 13.50 -31.62 6.61
C ILE A 5 12.42 -30.82 5.86
N LYS A 6 11.93 -29.71 6.45
CA LYS A 6 11.19 -28.71 5.72
C LYS A 6 12.14 -28.16 4.64
N GLN A 7 11.89 -28.50 3.38
CA GLN A 7 12.53 -27.81 2.26
C GLN A 7 12.10 -26.33 2.36
N GLN A 8 13.06 -25.45 2.64
CA GLN A 8 12.89 -24.02 2.42
C GLN A 8 12.71 -23.84 0.91
N GLN A 9 11.49 -23.52 0.49
CA GLN A 9 11.25 -23.09 -0.88
C GLN A 9 12.14 -21.87 -1.16
N ALA A 10 12.79 -21.86 -2.33
CA ALA A 10 13.54 -20.70 -2.79
C ALA A 10 12.62 -19.47 -2.77
N PRO A 11 13.13 -18.28 -2.39
CA PRO A 11 12.34 -17.07 -2.34
C PRO A 11 11.68 -16.83 -3.71
N GLN A 12 10.35 -16.74 -3.70
CA GLN A 12 9.58 -16.53 -4.92
C GLN A 12 9.47 -15.04 -5.19
N THR A 13 9.85 -14.61 -6.40
CA THR A 13 9.68 -13.22 -6.82
C THR A 13 8.20 -12.88 -6.89
N LEU A 14 7.77 -11.92 -6.06
CA LEU A 14 6.41 -11.43 -6.01
C LEU A 14 6.18 -10.30 -7.00
N VAL A 15 7.10 -9.32 -7.04
CA VAL A 15 7.03 -8.16 -7.93
C VAL A 15 8.27 -8.10 -8.79
N SER A 16 8.10 -7.86 -10.09
CA SER A 16 9.20 -7.57 -11.02
C SER A 16 8.93 -6.27 -11.75
N LEU A 17 9.87 -5.34 -11.67
CA LEU A 17 9.94 -4.17 -12.55
C LEU A 17 10.96 -4.44 -13.64
N ARG A 18 10.63 -4.16 -14.89
CA ARG A 18 11.50 -4.43 -16.04
C ARG A 18 11.61 -3.17 -16.91
N ASN A 19 12.80 -2.58 -16.94
CA ASN A 19 13.13 -1.39 -17.74
C ASN A 19 12.05 -0.29 -17.63
N LEU A 20 11.57 -0.04 -16.40
CA LEU A 20 10.47 0.85 -16.13
C LEU A 20 10.89 2.30 -16.34
N ASN A 21 10.15 3.01 -17.16
CA ASN A 21 10.39 4.42 -17.46
C ASN A 21 9.12 5.25 -17.29
N LYS A 22 9.28 6.51 -16.85
CA LYS A 22 8.20 7.50 -16.82
C LYS A 22 8.71 8.87 -17.24
N HIS A 23 8.10 9.41 -18.28
CA HIS A 23 8.36 10.75 -18.81
C HIS A 23 7.10 11.61 -18.67
N TYR A 24 7.30 12.88 -18.38
CA TYR A 24 6.28 13.95 -18.41
C TYR A 24 6.79 15.04 -19.36
N GLY A 25 6.38 15.01 -20.63
CA GLY A 25 7.01 15.81 -21.68
C GLY A 25 8.50 15.52 -21.75
N ASP A 26 9.34 16.55 -21.63
CA ASP A 26 10.81 16.42 -21.67
C ASP A 26 11.43 16.01 -20.33
N PHE A 27 10.63 15.95 -19.26
CA PHE A 27 11.11 15.58 -17.92
C PHE A 27 11.06 14.07 -17.72
N THR A 28 12.20 13.46 -17.40
CA THR A 28 12.30 12.04 -17.02
C THR A 28 12.17 11.90 -15.51
N ALA A 29 11.05 11.37 -15.05
CA ALA A 29 10.77 11.15 -13.63
C ALA A 29 11.30 9.80 -13.13
N VAL A 30 11.29 8.77 -13.98
CA VAL A 30 11.82 7.44 -13.70
C VAL A 30 12.56 6.97 -14.96
N ASP A 31 13.81 6.54 -14.79
CA ASP A 31 14.70 6.15 -15.88
C ASP A 31 15.19 4.71 -15.66
N ASN A 32 14.75 3.82 -16.53
CA ASN A 32 15.22 2.44 -16.70
C ASN A 32 15.37 1.63 -15.39
N ILE A 33 14.35 1.66 -14.50
CA ILE A 33 14.39 0.89 -13.26
C ILE A 33 14.05 -0.58 -13.55
N SER A 34 14.93 -1.49 -13.10
CA SER A 34 14.68 -2.93 -13.05
C SER A 34 14.95 -3.44 -11.65
N LEU A 35 13.99 -4.20 -11.07
CA LEU A 35 14.04 -4.64 -9.69
C LEU A 35 13.14 -5.86 -9.50
N ASP A 36 13.62 -6.85 -8.75
CA ASP A 36 12.84 -7.98 -8.26
C ASP A 36 12.63 -7.87 -6.75
N ILE A 37 11.39 -8.04 -6.30
CA ILE A 37 11.00 -8.04 -4.89
C ILE A 37 10.45 -9.41 -4.55
N GLN A 38 11.00 -10.03 -3.50
CA GLN A 38 10.59 -11.36 -3.07
C GLN A 38 9.32 -11.32 -2.22
N ASP A 39 8.61 -12.43 -2.13
CA ASP A 39 7.47 -12.56 -1.22
C ASP A 39 7.96 -12.43 0.25
N GLY A 40 7.29 -11.58 1.04
CA GLY A 40 7.66 -11.26 2.41
C GLY A 40 8.84 -10.30 2.56
N GLU A 41 9.39 -9.74 1.47
CA GLU A 41 10.49 -8.78 1.53
C GLU A 41 9.98 -7.39 1.96
N PHE A 42 10.79 -6.72 2.79
CA PHE A 42 10.64 -5.31 3.13
C PHE A 42 11.66 -4.48 2.36
N LEU A 43 11.20 -3.72 1.37
CA LEU A 43 12.03 -2.87 0.52
C LEU A 43 11.82 -1.38 0.82
N THR A 44 12.90 -0.61 0.87
CA THR A 44 12.86 0.84 1.04
C THR A 44 13.54 1.56 -0.11
N PHE A 45 12.83 2.48 -0.76
CA PHE A 45 13.40 3.42 -1.71
C PHE A 45 14.01 4.62 -0.96
N LEU A 46 15.33 4.79 -1.08
CA LEU A 46 16.05 5.93 -0.52
C LEU A 46 16.45 6.90 -1.65
N GLY A 47 16.42 8.20 -1.36
CA GLY A 47 16.82 9.24 -2.32
C GLY A 47 16.23 10.61 -1.96
N SER A 48 16.77 11.66 -2.60
CA SER A 48 16.30 13.04 -2.45
C SER A 48 14.87 13.22 -2.95
N SER A 49 14.25 14.35 -2.61
CA SER A 49 12.97 14.74 -3.23
C SER A 49 13.15 14.85 -4.76
N GLY A 50 12.16 14.39 -5.52
CA GLY A 50 12.21 14.37 -6.98
C GLY A 50 12.98 13.20 -7.60
N SER A 51 13.51 12.24 -6.82
CA SER A 51 14.22 11.06 -7.35
C SER A 51 13.33 9.95 -7.92
N GLY A 52 12.03 10.19 -8.12
CA GLY A 52 11.12 9.24 -8.76
C GLY A 52 10.46 8.20 -7.83
N LYS A 53 10.72 8.23 -6.50
CA LYS A 53 10.17 7.26 -5.55
C LYS A 53 8.64 7.19 -5.57
N SER A 54 7.97 8.32 -5.32
CA SER A 54 6.49 8.42 -5.32
C SER A 54 5.91 8.09 -6.70
N THR A 55 6.60 8.46 -7.78
CA THR A 55 6.20 8.11 -9.15
C THR A 55 6.25 6.60 -9.37
N THR A 56 7.32 5.93 -8.91
CA THR A 56 7.45 4.47 -9.00
C THR A 56 6.37 3.76 -8.18
N LEU A 57 6.10 4.22 -6.95
CA LEU A 57 5.01 3.69 -6.12
C LEU A 57 3.64 3.92 -6.78
N SER A 58 3.42 5.09 -7.40
CA SER A 58 2.17 5.41 -8.12
C SER A 58 1.98 4.53 -9.35
N MET A 59 3.04 4.19 -10.08
CA MET A 59 2.99 3.24 -11.19
C MET A 59 2.67 1.82 -10.71
N LEU A 60 3.28 1.37 -9.61
CA LEU A 60 2.96 0.09 -8.97
C LEU A 60 1.49 0.03 -8.53
N ALA A 61 0.99 1.09 -7.89
CA ALA A 61 -0.39 1.19 -7.44
C ALA A 61 -1.41 1.36 -8.60
N GLY A 62 -0.94 1.76 -9.80
CA GLY A 62 -1.78 1.96 -10.99
C GLY A 62 -2.41 3.34 -11.10
N PHE A 63 -1.98 4.31 -10.31
CA PHE A 63 -2.38 5.71 -10.44
C PHE A 63 -1.65 6.42 -11.59
N GLU A 64 -0.49 5.88 -11.98
CA GLU A 64 0.29 6.34 -13.12
C GLU A 64 0.55 5.17 -14.07
N THR A 65 0.49 5.46 -15.38
CA THR A 65 0.89 4.48 -16.40
C THR A 65 2.36 4.72 -16.75
N PRO A 66 3.22 3.70 -16.78
CA PRO A 66 4.58 3.85 -17.25
C PRO A 66 4.63 4.29 -18.73
N SER A 67 5.65 5.06 -19.10
CA SER A 67 5.89 5.42 -20.50
C SER A 67 6.42 4.23 -21.30
N SER A 68 7.20 3.36 -20.65
CA SER A 68 7.66 2.08 -21.18
C SER A 68 8.09 1.14 -20.06
N GLY A 69 8.37 -0.11 -20.38
CA GLY A 69 8.72 -1.16 -19.43
C GLY A 69 7.51 -1.91 -18.91
N GLU A 70 7.75 -2.79 -17.94
CA GLU A 70 6.72 -3.70 -17.40
C GLU A 70 6.71 -3.70 -15.88
N ILE A 71 5.50 -3.93 -15.33
CA ILE A 71 5.26 -4.19 -13.92
C ILE A 71 4.57 -5.55 -13.86
N LEU A 72 5.25 -6.52 -13.27
CA LEU A 72 4.74 -7.89 -13.12
C LEU A 72 4.51 -8.18 -11.64
N VAL A 73 3.36 -8.78 -11.32
CA VAL A 73 3.08 -9.37 -10.00
C VAL A 73 2.73 -10.83 -10.22
N GLU A 74 3.47 -11.73 -9.56
CA GLU A 74 3.37 -13.18 -9.79
C GLU A 74 3.47 -13.54 -11.29
N GLY A 75 4.33 -12.85 -12.03
CA GLY A 75 4.52 -13.04 -13.47
C GLY A 75 3.41 -12.48 -14.36
N LYS A 76 2.37 -11.84 -13.79
CA LYS A 76 1.27 -11.23 -14.55
C LYS A 76 1.47 -9.73 -14.69
N SER A 77 1.34 -9.19 -15.91
CA SER A 77 1.46 -7.75 -16.15
C SER A 77 0.33 -6.96 -15.52
N LEU A 78 0.68 -5.89 -14.80
CA LEU A 78 -0.27 -4.96 -14.19
C LEU A 78 -0.39 -3.63 -14.94
N VAL A 79 0.35 -3.39 -16.02
CA VAL A 79 0.41 -2.09 -16.72
C VAL A 79 -0.99 -1.58 -17.08
N ASN A 80 -1.86 -2.45 -17.60
CA ASN A 80 -3.22 -2.11 -18.00
C ASN A 80 -4.31 -2.46 -16.95
N VAL A 81 -3.89 -2.84 -15.73
CA VAL A 81 -4.83 -3.18 -14.66
C VAL A 81 -5.11 -1.91 -13.85
N PRO A 82 -6.39 -1.49 -13.72
CA PRO A 82 -6.73 -0.29 -12.94
C PRO A 82 -6.47 -0.50 -11.44
N PRO A 83 -6.22 0.57 -10.65
CA PRO A 83 -5.82 0.50 -9.25
C PRO A 83 -6.70 -0.42 -8.38
N HIS A 84 -8.03 -0.29 -8.52
CA HIS A 84 -8.99 -1.04 -7.71
C HIS A 84 -9.02 -2.56 -7.98
N LYS A 85 -8.32 -3.03 -9.03
CA LYS A 85 -8.19 -4.46 -9.38
C LYS A 85 -6.81 -5.04 -9.10
N ARG A 86 -5.86 -4.22 -8.61
CA ARG A 86 -4.47 -4.68 -8.35
C ARG A 86 -4.29 -5.41 -7.04
N ASP A 87 -5.24 -5.32 -6.13
CA ASP A 87 -5.17 -5.89 -4.77
C ASP A 87 -3.91 -5.45 -3.98
N ILE A 88 -3.53 -4.20 -4.15
CA ILE A 88 -2.38 -3.53 -3.53
C ILE A 88 -2.89 -2.53 -2.51
N GLY A 89 -2.39 -2.60 -1.27
CA GLY A 89 -2.63 -1.58 -0.24
C GLY A 89 -1.75 -0.36 -0.49
N MET A 90 -2.31 0.85 -0.34
CA MET A 90 -1.54 2.09 -0.49
C MET A 90 -1.78 3.04 0.67
N VAL A 91 -0.68 3.51 1.26
CA VAL A 91 -0.67 4.60 2.25
C VAL A 91 0.01 5.80 1.61
N PHE A 92 -0.73 6.88 1.41
CA PHE A 92 -0.23 8.11 0.81
C PHE A 92 0.47 8.99 1.85
N GLN A 93 1.39 9.84 1.43
CA GLN A 93 2.12 10.80 2.25
C GLN A 93 1.21 11.68 3.13
N ARG A 94 0.05 12.11 2.61
CA ARG A 94 -0.96 12.90 3.33
C ARG A 94 -2.12 12.06 3.86
N TYR A 95 -1.93 10.74 4.03
CA TYR A 95 -2.89 9.76 4.54
C TYR A 95 -4.20 9.63 3.73
N SER A 96 -4.65 10.65 3.00
CA SER A 96 -5.84 10.66 2.14
C SER A 96 -7.08 10.03 2.79
N LEU A 97 -7.31 10.34 4.08
CA LEU A 97 -8.50 9.88 4.80
C LEU A 97 -9.75 10.61 4.28
N PHE A 98 -10.88 9.92 4.28
CA PHE A 98 -12.16 10.53 3.95
C PHE A 98 -12.61 11.43 5.10
N PRO A 99 -12.65 12.76 4.94
CA PRO A 99 -12.88 13.69 6.05
C PRO A 99 -14.31 13.64 6.59
N HIS A 100 -15.26 13.18 5.79
CA HIS A 100 -16.68 13.04 6.15
C HIS A 100 -16.99 11.73 6.86
N LEU A 101 -16.09 10.74 6.81
CA LEU A 101 -16.24 9.45 7.49
C LEU A 101 -15.51 9.47 8.85
N ASN A 102 -16.02 8.73 9.82
CA ASN A 102 -15.31 8.46 11.07
C ASN A 102 -14.18 7.43 10.86
N VAL A 103 -13.42 7.12 11.91
CA VAL A 103 -12.30 6.17 11.85
C VAL A 103 -12.77 4.77 11.42
N ARG A 104 -13.83 4.26 12.04
CA ARG A 104 -14.41 2.94 11.72
C ARG A 104 -14.81 2.86 10.25
N ASP A 105 -15.52 3.86 9.75
CA ASP A 105 -16.02 3.89 8.39
C ASP A 105 -14.88 4.09 7.36
N ASN A 106 -13.83 4.86 7.70
CA ASN A 106 -12.63 4.92 6.87
C ASN A 106 -11.97 3.54 6.71
N ILE A 107 -11.85 2.77 7.80
CA ILE A 107 -11.26 1.42 7.75
C ILE A 107 -12.19 0.45 7.02
N ALA A 108 -13.51 0.55 7.20
CA ALA A 108 -14.49 -0.32 6.57
C ALA A 108 -14.63 -0.10 5.06
N PHE A 109 -14.31 1.09 4.57
CA PHE A 109 -14.58 1.52 3.20
C PHE A 109 -14.12 0.51 2.11
N PRO A 110 -12.88 -0.01 2.11
CA PRO A 110 -12.43 -0.95 1.09
C PRO A 110 -13.15 -2.32 1.18
N LEU A 111 -13.68 -2.69 2.34
CA LEU A 111 -14.45 -3.93 2.52
C LEU A 111 -15.85 -3.81 1.87
N GLY A 112 -16.46 -2.63 1.95
CA GLY A 112 -17.72 -2.32 1.29
C GLY A 112 -17.61 -2.42 -0.23
N ILE A 113 -16.53 -1.89 -0.81
CA ILE A 113 -16.26 -2.01 -2.26
C ILE A 113 -16.12 -3.47 -2.68
N ARG A 114 -15.52 -4.32 -1.82
CA ARG A 114 -15.36 -5.77 -2.05
C ARG A 114 -16.63 -6.58 -1.73
N LYS A 115 -17.73 -5.91 -1.35
CA LYS A 115 -19.05 -6.51 -1.08
C LYS A 115 -19.02 -7.58 0.03
N LEU A 116 -18.16 -7.45 1.05
CA LEU A 116 -18.18 -8.31 2.22
C LEU A 116 -19.49 -8.10 2.99
N SER A 117 -19.97 -9.15 3.69
CA SER A 117 -21.13 -9.06 4.57
C SER A 117 -20.91 -8.08 5.73
N ALA A 118 -21.98 -7.51 6.28
CA ALA A 118 -21.89 -6.56 7.39
C ALA A 118 -21.17 -7.15 8.61
N ASP A 119 -21.43 -8.41 8.93
CA ASP A 119 -20.81 -9.11 10.06
C ASP A 119 -19.32 -9.32 9.85
N GLU A 120 -18.92 -9.67 8.63
CA GLU A 120 -17.52 -9.85 8.26
C GLU A 120 -16.76 -8.52 8.26
N GLN A 121 -17.36 -7.45 7.72
CA GLN A 121 -16.82 -6.09 7.80
C GLN A 121 -16.61 -5.69 9.25
N LYS A 122 -17.64 -5.86 10.11
CA LYS A 122 -17.57 -5.54 11.54
C LYS A 122 -16.42 -6.27 12.21
N ARG A 123 -16.31 -7.58 12.03
CA ARG A 123 -15.25 -8.42 12.62
C ARG A 123 -13.85 -7.96 12.19
N LYS A 124 -13.63 -7.72 10.86
CA LYS A 124 -12.33 -7.28 10.35
C LYS A 124 -11.96 -5.87 10.85
N VAL A 125 -12.91 -4.95 10.87
CA VAL A 125 -12.70 -3.58 11.37
C VAL A 125 -12.41 -3.56 12.87
N ASP A 126 -13.13 -4.34 13.70
CA ASP A 126 -12.87 -4.43 15.13
C ASP A 126 -11.46 -4.99 15.41
N ALA A 127 -11.06 -6.05 14.71
CA ALA A 127 -9.71 -6.61 14.79
C ALA A 127 -8.64 -5.58 14.41
N MET A 128 -8.88 -4.83 13.34
CA MET A 128 -7.94 -3.81 12.85
C MET A 128 -7.84 -2.62 13.81
N LEU A 129 -8.95 -2.12 14.36
CA LEU A 129 -8.96 -1.07 15.37
C LEU A 129 -8.12 -1.47 16.58
N LYS A 130 -8.26 -2.71 17.05
CA LYS A 130 -7.46 -3.26 18.16
C LYS A 130 -5.98 -3.33 17.80
N LEU A 131 -5.64 -3.81 16.59
CA LEU A 131 -4.25 -3.91 16.12
C LEU A 131 -3.54 -2.55 16.13
N VAL A 132 -4.22 -1.49 15.68
CA VAL A 132 -3.66 -0.13 15.62
C VAL A 132 -3.93 0.70 16.88
N GLN A 133 -4.54 0.13 17.94
CA GLN A 133 -4.84 0.75 19.23
C GLN A 133 -5.70 2.02 19.08
N LEU A 134 -6.78 1.95 18.31
CA LEU A 134 -7.68 3.05 18.03
C LEU A 134 -9.15 2.76 18.39
N GLU A 135 -9.44 1.74 19.21
CA GLU A 135 -10.82 1.36 19.60
C GLU A 135 -11.58 2.54 20.20
N ALA A 136 -10.95 3.28 21.14
CA ALA A 136 -11.55 4.43 21.79
C ALA A 136 -11.83 5.61 20.85
N PHE A 137 -11.23 5.60 19.65
CA PHE A 137 -11.34 6.67 18.66
C PHE A 137 -12.21 6.28 17.46
N ALA A 138 -12.85 5.10 17.47
CA ALA A 138 -13.58 4.53 16.33
C ALA A 138 -14.63 5.48 15.73
N HIS A 139 -15.27 6.30 16.56
CA HIS A 139 -16.33 7.24 16.14
C HIS A 139 -15.84 8.66 15.84
N ARG A 140 -14.53 8.96 16.04
CA ARG A 140 -13.97 10.27 15.74
C ARG A 140 -13.76 10.45 14.23
N ARG A 141 -13.83 11.69 13.77
CA ARG A 141 -13.47 12.11 12.42
C ARG A 141 -11.97 12.41 12.33
N PRO A 142 -11.36 12.33 11.14
CA PRO A 142 -9.94 12.66 10.96
C PRO A 142 -9.53 14.02 11.54
N SER A 143 -10.38 15.05 11.44
CA SER A 143 -10.13 16.38 12.00
C SER A 143 -9.99 16.43 13.52
N GLN A 144 -10.43 15.39 14.23
CA GLN A 144 -10.37 15.25 15.69
C GLN A 144 -9.19 14.37 16.15
N MET A 145 -8.24 14.08 15.25
CA MET A 145 -7.15 13.14 15.48
C MET A 145 -5.79 13.79 15.22
N SER A 146 -4.79 13.36 16.00
CA SER A 146 -3.40 13.74 15.72
C SER A 146 -2.90 13.13 14.41
N GLY A 147 -1.82 13.71 13.82
CA GLY A 147 -1.21 13.18 12.60
C GLY A 147 -0.82 11.70 12.71
N GLY A 148 -0.21 11.29 13.82
CA GLY A 148 0.15 9.89 14.05
C GLY A 148 -1.08 8.97 14.20
N GLN A 149 -2.20 9.46 14.75
CA GLN A 149 -3.45 8.70 14.78
C GLN A 149 -4.05 8.58 13.36
N GLN A 150 -4.05 9.64 12.58
CA GLN A 150 -4.51 9.62 11.18
C GLN A 150 -3.67 8.66 10.34
N GLN A 151 -2.37 8.63 10.55
CA GLN A 151 -1.47 7.67 9.90
C GLN A 151 -1.86 6.22 10.22
N ARG A 152 -2.09 5.91 11.50
CA ARG A 152 -2.53 4.56 11.90
C ARG A 152 -3.88 4.17 11.28
N VAL A 153 -4.81 5.11 11.12
CA VAL A 153 -6.07 4.87 10.39
C VAL A 153 -5.80 4.56 8.91
N ALA A 154 -4.90 5.30 8.26
CA ALA A 154 -4.56 5.06 6.86
C ALA A 154 -3.90 3.70 6.64
N ILE A 155 -3.00 3.29 7.56
CA ILE A 155 -2.39 1.96 7.55
C ILE A 155 -3.46 0.88 7.77
N ALA A 156 -4.33 1.05 8.77
CA ALA A 156 -5.42 0.14 9.05
C ALA A 156 -6.35 -0.04 7.85
N ARG A 157 -6.72 1.07 7.17
CA ARG A 157 -7.53 1.04 5.95
C ARG A 157 -6.86 0.28 4.81
N ALA A 158 -5.54 0.45 4.67
CA ALA A 158 -4.78 -0.23 3.61
C ALA A 158 -4.59 -1.73 3.89
N LEU A 159 -4.62 -2.16 5.16
CA LEU A 159 -4.38 -3.55 5.57
C LEU A 159 -5.65 -4.37 5.81
N VAL A 160 -6.82 -3.74 6.04
CA VAL A 160 -8.04 -4.42 6.51
C VAL A 160 -8.55 -5.52 5.58
N TYR A 161 -8.22 -5.47 4.30
CA TYR A 161 -8.56 -6.49 3.30
C TYR A 161 -7.40 -7.46 3.00
N GLU A 162 -6.31 -7.37 3.80
CA GLU A 162 -5.16 -8.30 3.75
C GLU A 162 -4.49 -8.34 2.37
N PRO A 163 -4.07 -7.18 1.81
CA PRO A 163 -3.41 -7.14 0.52
C PRO A 163 -2.06 -7.87 0.56
N ARG A 164 -1.64 -8.49 -0.54
CA ARG A 164 -0.32 -9.14 -0.63
C ARG A 164 0.83 -8.14 -0.71
N ILE A 165 0.57 -6.94 -1.19
CA ILE A 165 1.56 -5.86 -1.33
C ILE A 165 1.03 -4.63 -0.61
N LEU A 166 1.86 -4.04 0.25
CA LEU A 166 1.60 -2.76 0.89
C LEU A 166 2.64 -1.73 0.41
N LEU A 167 2.16 -0.66 -0.21
CA LEU A 167 2.97 0.48 -0.61
C LEU A 167 2.81 1.61 0.39
N MET A 168 3.91 2.24 0.80
CA MET A 168 3.90 3.39 1.70
C MET A 168 4.74 4.51 1.10
N ASP A 169 4.13 5.67 0.85
CA ASP A 169 4.82 6.85 0.37
C ASP A 169 5.13 7.79 1.55
N GLU A 170 6.42 7.91 1.89
CA GLU A 170 6.95 8.70 3.02
C GLU A 170 6.19 8.50 4.36
N PRO A 171 6.06 7.26 4.86
CA PRO A 171 5.22 6.98 6.04
C PRO A 171 5.70 7.65 7.33
N LEU A 172 6.95 8.11 7.40
CA LEU A 172 7.54 8.71 8.60
C LEU A 172 7.60 10.24 8.56
N GLY A 173 7.20 10.87 7.47
CA GLY A 173 7.30 12.32 7.27
C GLY A 173 6.51 13.19 8.26
N ALA A 174 5.56 12.61 9.01
CA ALA A 174 4.80 13.33 10.03
C ALA A 174 5.37 13.21 11.45
N LEU A 175 6.39 12.38 11.66
CA LEU A 175 6.98 12.15 12.98
C LEU A 175 8.12 13.12 13.32
N ASP A 176 8.69 13.84 12.35
CA ASP A 176 9.84 14.72 12.52
C ASP A 176 9.55 16.21 12.22
N LYS A 177 8.51 16.77 12.83
CA LYS A 177 8.42 18.22 13.00
C LYS A 177 8.48 18.53 14.49
N LYS A 178 9.67 18.40 15.07
CA LYS A 178 10.09 19.17 16.23
C LYS A 178 10.85 20.41 15.79
#